data_34f36f8e84fa121fe8ab3b5da3f661f1
#
_entry.id   34f36f8e84fa121fe8ab3b5da3f661f1
#
_cell.length_a   1.000
_cell.length_b   1.000
_cell.length_c   1.000
_cell.angle_alpha   90.00
_cell.angle_beta   90.00
_cell.angle_gamma   90.00
#
_symmetry.space_group_name_H-M   'P 1'
#
loop_
_entity.id
_entity.type
_entity.pdbx_description
1 polymer ?
#
loop_
_entity_poly.entity_id
_entity_poly.type
_entity_poly.pdbx_seq_one_letter_code
_entity_poly.pdbx_strand_id
1 'polypeptide(L)'
;MSNNQSVESRALPLSKVPVIQADASLKKALDKMTEHRLGIALIVNADGNLAGVLTDGDLRRLLLGHQSPLPELLITPAINFGTRTPSIIDSTASIEEAAKVMADKEIWDLPVVDSLGKLTGLVHRHNLN
;
A
#
# COMPACT_ATOMS: atom_id res chain seq x y z
N MET A 1 24.90 -1.26 17.04
CA MET A 1 24.37 -1.42 17.14
C MET A 1 23.32 -1.64 16.86
N SER A 2 22.71 -1.48 17.05
CA SER A 2 21.66 -2.11 16.94
C SER A 2 20.72 -1.76 15.99
N ASN A 3 20.36 -2.60 15.29
CA ASN A 3 19.35 -2.44 14.31
C ASN A 3 18.02 -2.94 14.78
N ASN A 4 17.80 -2.83 16.08
CA ASN A 4 16.55 -3.25 16.67
C ASN A 4 15.49 -2.16 16.66
N GLN A 5 15.62 -1.19 15.76
CA GLN A 5 14.58 -0.19 15.61
C GLN A 5 13.33 -0.85 15.07
N SER A 6 12.18 -0.41 15.57
CA SER A 6 10.90 -0.88 15.07
C SER A 6 10.58 -0.21 13.74
N VAL A 7 9.71 -0.85 12.96
CA VAL A 7 9.29 -0.29 11.68
C VAL A 7 8.61 1.06 11.86
N GLU A 8 7.95 1.29 13.00
CA GLU A 8 7.32 2.58 13.29
C GLU A 8 8.29 3.75 13.17
N SER A 9 9.56 3.53 13.55
CA SER A 9 10.56 4.61 13.55
C SER A 9 10.96 5.03 12.14
N ARG A 10 10.73 4.18 11.15
CA ARG A 10 11.13 4.42 9.77
C ARG A 10 9.97 4.49 8.79
N ALA A 11 8.77 4.11 9.21
CA ALA A 11 7.62 4.10 8.34
C ALA A 11 7.18 5.52 7.98
N LEU A 12 6.70 5.68 6.75
CA LEU A 12 6.06 6.92 6.35
C LEU A 12 4.70 7.00 7.04
N PRO A 13 4.36 8.16 7.64
CA PRO A 13 3.05 8.32 8.26
C PRO A 13 1.95 8.37 7.20
N LEU A 14 0.72 8.12 7.61
CA LEU A 14 -0.42 8.08 6.68
C LEU A 14 -0.62 9.40 5.95
N SER A 15 -0.22 10.52 6.55
CA SER A 15 -0.34 11.83 5.89
C SER A 15 0.57 11.97 4.67
N LYS A 16 1.55 11.10 4.52
CA LYS A 16 2.52 11.17 3.42
C LYS A 16 2.37 10.06 2.40
N VAL A 17 1.33 9.25 2.50
CA VAL A 17 1.12 8.13 1.58
C VAL A 17 -0.29 8.17 1.01
N PRO A 18 -0.51 7.58 -0.19
CA PRO A 18 -1.85 7.53 -0.76
C PRO A 18 -2.73 6.57 0.03
N VAL A 19 -3.70 7.10 0.74
CA VAL A 19 -4.70 6.29 1.46
C VAL A 19 -6.06 6.64 0.91
N ILE A 20 -6.82 5.62 0.53
CA ILE A 20 -8.18 5.78 0.00
C ILE A 20 -9.13 4.82 0.69
N GLN A 21 -10.42 5.15 0.64
CA GLN A 21 -11.46 4.28 1.18
C GLN A 21 -11.77 3.14 0.20
N ALA A 22 -12.36 2.07 0.71
CA ALA A 22 -12.65 0.88 -0.09
C ALA A 22 -13.61 1.14 -1.24
N ASP A 23 -14.46 2.18 -1.15
CA ASP A 23 -15.37 2.56 -2.22
C ASP A 23 -14.81 3.63 -3.17
N ALA A 24 -13.60 4.09 -2.94
CA ALA A 24 -13.00 5.12 -3.78
C ALA A 24 -12.68 4.58 -5.17
N SER A 25 -12.86 5.44 -6.18
CA SER A 25 -12.65 5.07 -7.58
C SER A 25 -11.17 4.87 -7.91
N LEU A 26 -10.93 4.14 -9.00
CA LEU A 26 -9.59 3.99 -9.54
C LEU A 26 -8.96 5.37 -9.84
N LYS A 27 -9.76 6.30 -10.37
CA LYS A 27 -9.25 7.64 -10.64
C LYS A 27 -8.72 8.30 -9.37
N LYS A 28 -9.46 8.17 -8.26
CA LYS A 28 -9.02 8.76 -7.01
C LYS A 28 -7.71 8.12 -6.52
N ALA A 29 -7.57 6.81 -6.69
CA ALA A 29 -6.32 6.14 -6.33
C ALA A 29 -5.15 6.69 -7.14
N LEU A 30 -5.34 6.84 -8.45
CA LEU A 30 -4.29 7.35 -9.33
C LEU A 30 -3.92 8.79 -9.00
N ASP A 31 -4.92 9.63 -8.71
CA ASP A 31 -4.66 11.02 -8.32
C ASP A 31 -3.82 11.07 -7.04
N LYS A 32 -4.14 10.24 -6.06
CA LYS A 32 -3.40 10.18 -4.80
C LYS A 32 -1.98 9.65 -5.00
N MET A 33 -1.82 8.63 -5.83
CA MET A 33 -0.50 8.09 -6.13
C MET A 33 0.38 9.14 -6.81
N THR A 34 -0.20 9.91 -7.72
CA THR A 34 0.50 11.00 -8.40
C THR A 34 0.88 12.10 -7.40
N GLU A 35 -0.06 12.48 -6.53
CA GLU A 35 0.18 13.51 -5.52
C GLU A 35 1.34 13.16 -4.60
N HIS A 36 1.40 11.92 -4.15
CA HIS A 36 2.44 11.46 -3.23
C HIS A 36 3.67 10.87 -3.92
N ARG A 37 3.62 10.72 -5.24
CA ARG A 37 4.72 10.15 -6.05
C ARG A 37 5.13 8.76 -5.58
N LEU A 38 4.13 7.94 -5.26
CA LEU A 38 4.34 6.55 -4.86
C LEU A 38 3.59 5.63 -5.79
N GLY A 39 4.16 4.47 -6.05
CA GLY A 39 3.58 3.44 -6.92
C GLY A 39 2.62 2.50 -6.21
N ILE A 40 2.01 2.94 -5.12
CA ILE A 40 1.07 2.14 -4.33
C ILE A 40 0.00 3.04 -3.74
N ALA A 41 -1.22 2.55 -3.67
CA ALA A 41 -2.30 3.17 -2.91
C ALA A 41 -2.75 2.17 -1.85
N LEU A 42 -2.91 2.65 -0.62
CA LEU A 42 -3.34 1.84 0.52
C LEU A 42 -4.84 2.03 0.68
N ILE A 43 -5.58 0.91 0.67
CA ILE A 43 -7.04 0.94 0.67
C ILE A 43 -7.53 0.48 2.04
N VAL A 44 -8.32 1.33 2.70
CA VAL A 44 -8.81 1.05 4.05
C VAL A 44 -10.34 1.01 4.07
N ASN A 45 -10.86 0.26 5.03
CA ASN A 45 -12.27 0.27 5.36
C ASN A 45 -12.59 1.49 6.23
N ALA A 46 -13.89 1.74 6.46
CA ALA A 46 -14.33 2.89 7.25
C ALA A 46 -13.75 2.89 8.67
N ASP A 47 -13.42 1.70 9.20
CA ASP A 47 -12.85 1.57 10.54
C ASP A 47 -11.31 1.75 10.56
N GLY A 48 -10.70 1.98 9.41
CA GLY A 48 -9.25 2.16 9.34
C GLY A 48 -8.45 0.88 9.12
N ASN A 49 -9.12 -0.26 9.04
CA ASN A 49 -8.44 -1.53 8.76
C ASN A 49 -8.02 -1.59 7.30
N LEU A 50 -6.86 -2.17 7.05
CA LEU A 50 -6.36 -2.33 5.68
C LEU A 50 -7.24 -3.33 4.93
N ALA A 51 -7.83 -2.87 3.81
CA ALA A 51 -8.67 -3.72 2.97
C ALA A 51 -7.89 -4.28 1.79
N GLY A 52 -6.85 -3.60 1.36
CA GLY A 52 -6.04 -4.03 0.23
C GLY A 52 -5.08 -2.95 -0.23
N VAL A 53 -4.38 -3.23 -1.32
CA VAL A 53 -3.47 -2.27 -1.94
C VAL A 53 -3.64 -2.30 -3.45
N LEU A 54 -3.33 -1.18 -4.10
CA LEU A 54 -3.26 -1.08 -5.56
C LEU A 54 -1.86 -0.61 -5.90
N THR A 55 -1.16 -1.37 -6.74
CA THR A 55 0.21 -1.03 -7.13
C THR A 55 0.30 -0.73 -8.63
N ASP A 56 1.42 -0.14 -9.04
CA ASP A 56 1.70 0.08 -10.47
C ASP A 56 1.65 -1.24 -11.25
N GLY A 57 2.07 -2.34 -10.64
CA GLY A 57 1.97 -3.67 -11.26
C GLY A 57 0.53 -4.09 -11.51
N ASP A 58 -0.36 -3.79 -10.55
CA ASP A 58 -1.78 -4.07 -10.71
C ASP A 58 -2.36 -3.27 -11.88
N LEU A 59 -1.95 -1.99 -11.99
CA LEU A 59 -2.41 -1.13 -13.08
C LEU A 59 -1.94 -1.64 -14.43
N ARG A 60 -0.69 -2.07 -14.52
CA ARG A 60 -0.17 -2.63 -15.76
C ARG A 60 -0.96 -3.86 -16.18
N ARG A 61 -1.23 -4.77 -15.24
CA ARG A 61 -2.02 -5.96 -15.53
C ARG A 61 -3.45 -5.60 -15.95
N LEU A 62 -4.03 -4.60 -15.30
CA LEU A 62 -5.37 -4.12 -15.64
C LEU A 62 -5.41 -3.62 -17.09
N LEU A 63 -4.46 -2.76 -17.46
CA LEU A 63 -4.44 -2.17 -18.80
C LEU A 63 -4.18 -3.22 -19.90
N LEU A 64 -3.44 -4.25 -19.59
CA LEU A 64 -3.13 -5.30 -20.55
C LEU A 64 -4.23 -6.36 -20.63
N GLY A 65 -4.98 -6.56 -19.58
CA GLY A 65 -5.96 -7.64 -19.49
C GLY A 65 -7.42 -7.26 -19.69
N HIS A 66 -7.77 -6.00 -19.50
CA HIS A 66 -9.16 -5.56 -19.61
C HIS A 66 -9.43 -4.89 -20.95
N GLN A 67 -10.62 -5.13 -21.47
CA GLN A 67 -11.07 -4.53 -22.72
C GLN A 67 -12.15 -3.47 -22.51
N SER A 68 -12.49 -3.20 -21.25
CA SER A 68 -13.46 -2.17 -20.92
C SER A 68 -12.91 -0.79 -21.24
N PRO A 69 -13.76 0.17 -21.64
CA PRO A 69 -13.31 1.53 -21.90
C PRO A 69 -12.67 2.15 -20.67
N LEU A 70 -11.62 2.94 -20.88
CA LEU A 70 -10.90 3.58 -19.79
C LEU A 70 -11.80 4.41 -18.87
N PRO A 71 -12.76 5.21 -19.37
CA PRO A 71 -13.64 5.96 -18.48
C PRO A 71 -14.42 5.07 -17.50
N GLU A 72 -14.83 3.88 -17.96
CA GLU A 72 -15.53 2.93 -17.10
C GLU A 72 -14.62 2.39 -16.02
N LEU A 73 -13.36 2.09 -16.36
CA LEU A 73 -12.40 1.61 -15.38
C LEU A 73 -12.11 2.67 -14.33
N LEU A 74 -12.04 3.94 -14.74
CA LEU A 74 -11.69 5.02 -13.83
C LEU A 74 -12.74 5.27 -12.74
N ILE A 75 -14.02 4.97 -13.01
CA ILE A 75 -15.10 5.16 -12.02
C ILE A 75 -15.35 3.91 -11.18
N THR A 76 -14.70 2.81 -11.49
CA THR A 76 -14.85 1.56 -10.72
C THR A 76 -14.02 1.64 -9.44
N PRO A 77 -14.50 1.08 -8.32
CA PRO A 77 -13.70 1.09 -7.09
C PRO A 77 -12.32 0.48 -7.30
N ALA A 78 -11.31 1.18 -6.82
CA ALA A 78 -9.91 0.77 -7.01
C ALA A 78 -9.64 -0.62 -6.45
N ILE A 79 -10.29 -1.00 -5.36
CA ILE A 79 -10.05 -2.28 -4.71
C ILE A 79 -10.41 -3.47 -5.62
N ASN A 80 -11.29 -3.25 -6.61
CA ASN A 80 -11.64 -4.32 -7.54
C ASN A 80 -10.45 -4.73 -8.41
N PHE A 81 -9.45 -3.86 -8.55
CA PHE A 81 -8.27 -4.12 -9.36
C PHE A 81 -7.02 -4.39 -8.52
N GLY A 82 -7.11 -4.19 -7.21
CA GLY A 82 -5.98 -4.34 -6.31
C GLY A 82 -5.88 -5.72 -5.68
N THR A 83 -4.95 -5.84 -4.75
CA THR A 83 -4.70 -7.06 -4.00
C THR A 83 -5.36 -6.93 -2.63
N ARG A 84 -6.29 -7.86 -2.31
CA ARG A 84 -7.03 -7.83 -1.04
C ARG A 84 -6.28 -8.50 0.11
N THR A 85 -5.22 -9.26 -0.20
CA THR A 85 -4.41 -9.93 0.81
C THR A 85 -2.94 -9.57 0.60
N PRO A 86 -2.58 -8.29 0.79
CA PRO A 86 -1.20 -7.86 0.61
C PRO A 86 -0.30 -8.39 1.73
N SER A 87 1.01 -8.43 1.48
CA SER A 87 1.97 -8.62 2.56
C SER A 87 1.94 -7.40 3.45
N ILE A 88 2.00 -7.61 4.76
CA ILE A 88 1.96 -6.54 5.75
C ILE A 88 3.02 -6.80 6.81
N ILE A 89 3.29 -5.80 7.64
CA ILE A 89 4.21 -5.93 8.77
C ILE A 89 3.57 -5.29 10.00
N ASP A 90 3.80 -5.90 11.15
CA ASP A 90 3.31 -5.35 12.42
C ASP A 90 4.12 -4.12 12.79
N SER A 91 3.46 -3.13 13.36
CA SER A 91 4.09 -1.86 13.74
C SER A 91 5.22 -2.03 14.76
N THR A 92 5.20 -3.11 15.54
CA THR A 92 6.24 -3.39 16.53
C THR A 92 7.35 -4.28 15.99
N ALA A 93 7.24 -4.76 14.76
CA ALA A 93 8.28 -5.57 14.16
C ALA A 93 9.56 -4.76 13.94
N SER A 94 10.68 -5.45 13.80
CA SER A 94 11.96 -4.77 13.57
C SER A 94 12.12 -4.38 12.10
N ILE A 95 13.00 -3.41 11.88
CA ILE A 95 13.37 -3.02 10.52
C ILE A 95 14.00 -4.20 9.77
N GLU A 96 14.73 -5.06 10.47
CA GLU A 96 15.33 -6.24 9.85
C GLU A 96 14.26 -7.21 9.34
N GLU A 97 13.18 -7.40 10.12
CA GLU A 97 12.08 -8.26 9.68
C GLU A 97 11.41 -7.69 8.45
N ALA A 98 11.18 -6.37 8.43
CA ALA A 98 10.58 -5.71 7.27
C ALA A 98 11.45 -5.88 6.02
N ALA A 99 12.77 -5.66 6.17
CA ALA A 99 13.70 -5.81 5.06
C ALA A 99 13.68 -7.23 4.51
N LYS A 100 13.61 -8.21 5.40
CA LYS A 100 13.57 -9.61 5.00
C LYS A 100 12.29 -9.94 4.22
N VAL A 101 11.14 -9.50 4.71
CA VAL A 101 9.87 -9.72 4.03
C VAL A 101 9.90 -9.08 2.64
N MET A 102 10.38 -7.85 2.55
CA MET A 102 10.43 -7.15 1.28
C MET A 102 11.37 -7.83 0.28
N ALA A 103 12.52 -8.32 0.76
CA ALA A 103 13.46 -9.04 -0.10
C ALA A 103 12.88 -10.39 -0.55
N ASP A 104 12.31 -11.15 0.37
CA ASP A 104 11.74 -12.47 0.08
C ASP A 104 10.56 -12.38 -0.89
N LYS A 105 9.74 -11.35 -0.76
CA LYS A 105 8.56 -11.15 -1.60
C LYS A 105 8.84 -10.30 -2.83
N GLU A 106 10.03 -9.74 -2.93
CA GLU A 106 10.41 -8.85 -4.04
C GLU A 106 9.46 -7.67 -4.19
N ILE A 107 9.13 -7.04 -3.07
CA ILE A 107 8.24 -5.89 -3.03
C ILE A 107 8.99 -4.65 -2.53
N TRP A 108 8.51 -3.47 -2.96
CA TRP A 108 9.14 -2.18 -2.65
C TRP A 108 8.46 -1.44 -1.53
N ASP A 109 7.25 -1.83 -1.20
CA ASP A 109 6.40 -1.17 -0.23
C ASP A 109 5.73 -2.21 0.66
N LEU A 110 5.70 -1.93 1.96
CA LEU A 110 5.13 -2.86 2.93
C LEU A 110 4.23 -2.08 3.88
N PRO A 111 2.90 -2.27 3.79
CA PRO A 111 1.98 -1.61 4.71
C PRO A 111 2.23 -2.04 6.14
N VAL A 112 2.15 -1.08 7.06
CA VAL A 112 2.34 -1.30 8.50
C VAL A 112 0.97 -1.26 9.18
N VAL A 113 0.68 -2.29 9.97
CA VAL A 113 -0.57 -2.37 10.72
C VAL A 113 -0.27 -2.58 12.19
N ASP A 114 -1.21 -2.15 13.04
CA ASP A 114 -1.09 -2.36 14.48
C ASP A 114 -1.74 -3.69 14.89
N SER A 115 -1.78 -3.98 16.18
CA SER A 115 -2.33 -5.23 16.69
C SER A 115 -3.82 -5.39 16.43
N LEU A 116 -4.51 -4.32 16.09
CA LEU A 116 -5.94 -4.35 15.79
C LEU A 116 -6.20 -4.42 14.28
N GLY A 117 -5.14 -4.51 13.47
CA GLY A 117 -5.28 -4.56 12.01
C GLY A 117 -5.43 -3.20 11.35
N LYS A 118 -5.32 -2.11 12.10
CA LYS A 118 -5.45 -0.77 11.54
C LYS A 118 -4.16 -0.35 10.85
N LEU A 119 -4.31 0.26 9.69
CA LEU A 119 -3.17 0.79 8.95
C LEU A 119 -2.57 1.96 9.71
N THR A 120 -1.24 1.93 9.93
CA THR A 120 -0.54 2.99 10.65
C THR A 120 0.54 3.67 9.81
N GLY A 121 0.97 3.07 8.72
CA GLY A 121 2.02 3.66 7.91
C GLY A 121 2.44 2.76 6.77
N LEU A 122 3.54 3.13 6.13
CA LEU A 122 4.09 2.38 4.99
C LEU A 122 5.61 2.37 5.08
N VAL A 123 6.21 1.20 4.99
CA VAL A 123 7.65 1.09 4.83
C VAL A 123 7.94 1.04 3.34
N HIS A 124 8.64 2.06 2.83
CA HIS A 124 9.11 2.07 1.47
C HIS A 124 10.57 1.64 1.47
N ARG A 125 10.99 0.93 0.43
CA ARG A 125 12.35 0.38 0.36
C ARG A 125 13.43 1.40 0.71
N HIS A 126 13.28 2.65 0.27
CA HIS A 126 14.26 3.70 0.54
C HIS A 126 14.28 4.13 2.01
N ASN A 127 13.32 3.74 2.82
CA ASN A 127 13.26 4.10 4.23
C ASN A 127 13.99 3.11 5.13
N LEU A 128 14.51 2.03 4.57
CA LEU A 128 15.18 0.98 5.35
C LEU A 128 16.66 1.25 5.57
N ASN A 129 17.22 2.23 4.90
CA ASN A 129 18.64 2.54 5.00
C ASN A 129 18.95 3.56 6.09
#